data_735348f4a09e444c89b48df446b2c311
#
_entry.id   735348f4a09e444c89b48df446b2c311
#
_cell.length_a   1.000
_cell.length_b   1.000
_cell.length_c   1.000
_cell.angle_alpha   90.00
_cell.angle_beta   90.00
_cell.angle_gamma   90.00
#
_symmetry.space_group_name_H-M   'P 1'
#
loop_
_entity.id
_entity.type
_entity.pdbx_description
1 polymer ?
#
loop_
_entity_poly.entity_id
_entity_poly.type
_entity_poly.pdbx_seq_one_letter_code
_entity_poly.pdbx_strand_id
1 'polypeptide(L)'
;MDRKLAIVALVALSAALTLTGPGLPASAGVSALDPTFGTGGKVLTDFGGADDIEDVAVQSDGKIVAVGTQNQTSSASQFLARYDNDGALDVSFGAGGKVTTEFEAAYAVALQDDGKIVAAGSAGSGPSHVDFALARYNADGSLDPTFGDGGKVVTDFNSTIDVARGLVIQPDGKIVVAGSTRPFGPYDKNPPDFALARYNPNGSLDTTLGGDGKVSTGFNSGWADNGYGIALATGGKIVVAGWGLPDGAGGPGVIDVARYNADGSPDASFDGDGRVVSAPGTDNGAFAVVTQPDGRVIVAGFVDPGLALVRYTARGSLDSSFGLGDGVAYARGVAYDLVRQPDGKLVSVGAFRSEFAVARFTSSGALDRSFYGGEISTDFGAEDRAQAVALQSNGRIVAGGSSAQITNGFSTEEDSALARYLGRPPCKVPNVRGRKLAVARSAITKAHCRVGKVRRKASKTVKRGRVISQAPRAGRTRPNRSKVNLVVSRGRK
;
A
#
# COMPACT_ATOMS: atom_id res chain seq x y z
N MET A 1 14.17 4.77 -26.91
CA MET A 1 14.46 3.42 -26.41
C MET A 1 14.11 3.44 -24.92
N ASP A 2 12.99 2.87 -24.58
CA ASP A 2 12.25 3.12 -23.34
C ASP A 2 13.02 2.78 -22.07
N ARG A 3 13.24 3.79 -21.22
CA ARG A 3 13.86 3.66 -19.89
C ARG A 3 12.97 2.95 -18.85
N LYS A 4 11.66 2.83 -19.09
CA LYS A 4 10.73 2.04 -18.27
C LYS A 4 10.97 0.52 -18.40
N LEU A 5 11.45 0.04 -19.52
CA LEU A 5 11.76 -1.37 -19.75
C LEU A 5 12.96 -1.87 -18.92
N ALA A 6 13.91 -1.03 -18.57
CA ALA A 6 15.11 -1.49 -17.83
C ALA A 6 14.82 -1.79 -16.35
N ILE A 7 13.91 -1.07 -15.71
CA ILE A 7 13.56 -1.28 -14.30
C ILE A 7 12.53 -2.43 -14.16
N VAL A 8 11.60 -2.54 -15.11
CA VAL A 8 10.60 -3.62 -15.14
C VAL A 8 11.20 -4.95 -15.64
N ALA A 9 12.15 -4.89 -16.57
CA ALA A 9 12.78 -6.10 -17.14
C ALA A 9 13.71 -6.83 -16.15
N LEU A 10 14.31 -6.14 -15.17
CA LEU A 10 15.18 -6.79 -14.19
C LEU A 10 14.38 -7.52 -13.09
N VAL A 11 13.16 -7.08 -12.79
CA VAL A 11 12.27 -7.76 -11.83
C VAL A 11 11.53 -8.95 -12.49
N ALA A 12 11.34 -8.93 -13.81
CA ALA A 12 10.64 -10.00 -14.54
C ALA A 12 11.48 -11.24 -14.82
N LEU A 13 12.81 -11.17 -14.76
CA LEU A 13 13.67 -12.28 -15.18
C LEU A 13 14.03 -13.27 -14.06
N SER A 14 13.78 -12.95 -12.78
CA SER A 14 14.04 -13.86 -11.65
C SER A 14 12.83 -14.66 -11.17
N ALA A 15 11.63 -14.41 -11.70
CA ALA A 15 10.37 -15.01 -11.21
C ALA A 15 9.97 -16.34 -11.86
N ALA A 16 10.85 -17.00 -12.63
CA ALA A 16 10.52 -18.27 -13.30
C ALA A 16 10.94 -19.53 -12.51
N LEU A 17 10.87 -19.51 -11.18
CA LEU A 17 10.98 -20.73 -10.39
C LEU A 17 9.58 -21.19 -9.96
N THR A 18 9.09 -22.21 -10.65
CA THR A 18 7.81 -22.86 -10.36
C THR A 18 7.82 -23.53 -8.98
N LEU A 19 7.38 -22.84 -7.97
CA LEU A 19 6.93 -23.47 -6.74
C LEU A 19 5.60 -24.19 -7.03
N THR A 20 5.68 -25.45 -7.46
CA THR A 20 4.53 -26.36 -7.50
C THR A 20 4.21 -26.84 -6.09
N GLY A 21 3.74 -25.95 -5.26
CA GLY A 21 3.02 -26.34 -4.06
C GLY A 21 1.57 -26.68 -4.43
N PRO A 22 0.91 -27.66 -3.77
CA PRO A 22 -0.47 -27.98 -4.06
C PRO A 22 -1.32 -26.72 -3.86
N GLY A 23 -1.99 -26.29 -4.94
CA GLY A 23 -2.90 -25.15 -4.91
C GLY A 23 -3.94 -25.42 -3.82
N LEU A 24 -4.01 -24.54 -2.83
CA LEU A 24 -5.13 -24.55 -1.91
C LEU A 24 -6.39 -24.33 -2.77
N PRO A 25 -7.43 -25.16 -2.63
CA PRO A 25 -8.66 -24.95 -3.35
C PRO A 25 -9.16 -23.56 -3.04
N ALA A 26 -9.44 -22.78 -4.08
CA ALA A 26 -10.18 -21.54 -3.94
C ALA A 26 -11.39 -21.83 -3.06
N SER A 27 -11.51 -21.15 -1.94
CA SER A 27 -12.64 -21.28 -1.04
C SER A 27 -13.88 -20.82 -1.80
N ALA A 28 -14.54 -21.74 -2.48
CA ALA A 28 -15.75 -21.47 -3.20
C ALA A 28 -16.79 -20.89 -2.23
N GLY A 29 -17.06 -19.57 -2.31
CA GLY A 29 -18.26 -19.06 -1.73
C GLY A 29 -18.32 -17.66 -1.14
N VAL A 30 -17.24 -16.92 -0.94
CA VAL A 30 -17.34 -15.51 -0.48
C VAL A 30 -16.27 -14.68 -1.18
N SER A 31 -16.68 -13.80 -2.07
CA SER A 31 -15.76 -12.82 -2.67
C SER A 31 -15.16 -11.93 -1.59
N ALA A 32 -13.88 -11.67 -1.68
CA ALA A 32 -13.17 -10.70 -0.87
C ALA A 32 -13.49 -9.26 -1.29
N LEU A 33 -13.82 -9.08 -2.56
CA LEU A 33 -14.20 -7.80 -3.14
C LEU A 33 -15.50 -7.28 -2.55
N ASP A 34 -15.59 -5.96 -2.40
CA ASP A 34 -16.78 -5.26 -1.93
C ASP A 34 -17.73 -4.99 -3.10
N PRO A 35 -18.86 -5.72 -3.21
CA PRO A 35 -19.77 -5.59 -4.34
C PRO A 35 -20.49 -4.23 -4.42
N THR A 36 -20.30 -3.33 -3.45
CA THR A 36 -20.86 -1.97 -3.46
C THR A 36 -19.89 -0.94 -4.02
N PHE A 37 -18.79 -1.38 -4.63
CA PHE A 37 -17.76 -0.52 -5.22
C PHE A 37 -17.61 -0.88 -6.69
N GLY A 38 -17.82 0.09 -7.57
CA GLY A 38 -17.74 -0.08 -9.01
C GLY A 38 -18.50 -1.31 -9.51
N THR A 39 -17.92 -2.05 -10.41
CA THR A 39 -18.46 -3.30 -10.92
C THR A 39 -17.86 -4.49 -10.15
N GLY A 40 -18.63 -5.00 -9.19
CA GLY A 40 -18.21 -6.17 -8.42
C GLY A 40 -16.99 -5.98 -7.52
N GLY A 41 -16.69 -4.76 -7.10
CA GLY A 41 -15.57 -4.39 -6.25
C GLY A 41 -14.36 -3.84 -7.01
N LYS A 42 -14.50 -3.60 -8.31
CA LYS A 42 -13.44 -3.13 -9.23
C LYS A 42 -13.88 -1.89 -10.00
N VAL A 43 -12.92 -1.01 -10.28
CA VAL A 43 -13.08 0.17 -11.13
C VAL A 43 -11.89 0.21 -12.08
N LEU A 44 -12.13 0.44 -13.35
CA LEU A 44 -11.13 0.83 -14.35
C LEU A 44 -11.43 2.27 -14.77
N THR A 45 -10.40 3.05 -14.94
CA THR A 45 -10.50 4.45 -15.37
C THR A 45 -9.42 4.73 -16.39
N ASP A 46 -9.86 5.09 -17.59
CA ASP A 46 -9.01 5.54 -18.68
C ASP A 46 -8.84 7.07 -18.59
N PHE A 47 -7.59 7.52 -18.60
CA PHE A 47 -7.21 8.94 -18.69
C PHE A 47 -6.70 9.31 -20.09
N GLY A 48 -6.65 8.34 -21.00
CA GLY A 48 -6.19 8.51 -22.38
C GLY A 48 -4.69 8.27 -22.52
N GLY A 49 -4.33 7.02 -22.78
CA GLY A 49 -2.94 6.54 -22.87
C GLY A 49 -2.64 5.48 -21.83
N ALA A 50 -1.37 5.21 -21.55
CA ALA A 50 -1.01 4.28 -20.49
C ALA A 50 -1.06 5.00 -19.13
N ASP A 51 -2.01 4.59 -18.29
CA ASP A 51 -2.32 5.24 -17.02
C ASP A 51 -2.06 4.30 -15.85
N ASP A 52 -1.26 4.74 -14.90
CA ASP A 52 -0.90 3.95 -13.73
C ASP A 52 -1.16 4.73 -12.44
N ILE A 53 -1.99 4.18 -11.54
CA ILE A 53 -2.14 4.73 -10.19
C ILE A 53 -0.91 4.30 -9.37
N GLU A 54 -0.15 5.28 -8.92
CA GLU A 54 1.05 5.09 -8.11
C GLU A 54 0.75 5.14 -6.61
N ASP A 55 -0.22 5.98 -6.17
CA ASP A 55 -0.59 6.08 -4.77
C ASP A 55 -2.08 6.45 -4.57
N VAL A 56 -2.62 6.06 -3.42
CA VAL A 56 -4.01 6.32 -3.03
C VAL A 56 -4.13 6.80 -1.60
N ALA A 57 -4.98 7.79 -1.37
CA ALA A 57 -5.33 8.28 -0.04
C ALA A 57 -6.85 8.26 0.16
N VAL A 58 -7.30 8.01 1.39
CA VAL A 58 -8.72 8.01 1.75
C VAL A 58 -9.05 9.22 2.60
N GLN A 59 -9.97 10.06 2.13
CA GLN A 59 -10.47 11.23 2.85
C GLN A 59 -11.35 10.83 4.03
N SER A 60 -11.55 11.73 4.99
CA SER A 60 -12.34 11.47 6.19
C SER A 60 -13.82 11.14 5.91
N ASP A 61 -14.36 11.60 4.78
CA ASP A 61 -15.70 11.28 4.28
C ASP A 61 -15.77 9.94 3.53
N GLY A 62 -14.62 9.30 3.33
CA GLY A 62 -14.46 8.00 2.68
C GLY A 62 -14.20 8.05 1.19
N LYS A 63 -14.16 9.24 0.57
CA LYS A 63 -13.73 9.41 -0.83
C LYS A 63 -12.28 8.99 -0.99
N ILE A 64 -11.94 8.55 -2.19
CA ILE A 64 -10.61 8.05 -2.53
C ILE A 64 -9.96 9.05 -3.48
N VAL A 65 -8.77 9.53 -3.14
CA VAL A 65 -7.90 10.29 -4.03
C VAL A 65 -6.83 9.35 -4.55
N ALA A 66 -6.69 9.27 -5.85
CA ALA A 66 -5.64 8.53 -6.54
C ALA A 66 -4.75 9.50 -7.29
N VAL A 67 -3.44 9.25 -7.29
CA VAL A 67 -2.47 9.99 -8.09
C VAL A 67 -1.66 9.01 -8.92
N GLY A 68 -1.12 9.51 -10.02
CA GLY A 68 -0.29 8.67 -10.86
C GLY A 68 0.24 9.40 -12.08
N THR A 69 0.62 8.61 -13.07
CA THR A 69 1.22 9.07 -14.31
C THR A 69 0.33 8.68 -15.48
N GLN A 70 0.04 9.64 -16.33
CA GLN A 70 -0.59 9.44 -17.62
C GLN A 70 0.50 9.60 -18.69
N ASN A 71 0.73 8.55 -19.49
CA ASN A 71 1.68 8.60 -20.59
C ASN A 71 0.91 8.71 -21.90
N GLN A 72 0.87 9.92 -22.46
CA GLN A 72 0.44 10.11 -23.83
C GLN A 72 1.62 9.92 -24.80
N THR A 73 1.34 9.73 -26.08
CA THR A 73 2.32 9.40 -27.12
C THR A 73 3.50 10.38 -27.22
N SER A 74 3.40 11.58 -26.67
CA SER A 74 4.44 12.63 -26.75
C SER A 74 4.88 13.22 -25.43
N SER A 75 4.14 13.01 -24.33
CA SER A 75 4.48 13.58 -23.01
C SER A 75 3.85 12.76 -21.88
N ALA A 76 4.58 12.61 -20.78
CA ALA A 76 4.02 12.15 -19.52
C ALA A 76 3.44 13.35 -18.76
N SER A 77 2.34 13.14 -18.05
CA SER A 77 1.78 14.13 -17.14
C SER A 77 1.26 13.48 -15.86
N GLN A 78 1.34 14.21 -14.77
CA GLN A 78 0.74 13.83 -13.50
C GLN A 78 -0.77 13.96 -13.59
N PHE A 79 -1.49 12.98 -13.05
CA PHE A 79 -2.92 13.09 -12.83
C PHE A 79 -3.30 12.91 -11.36
N LEU A 80 -4.44 13.51 -10.98
CA LEU A 80 -5.19 13.18 -9.78
C LEU A 80 -6.61 12.79 -10.19
N ALA A 81 -7.16 11.78 -9.51
CA ALA A 81 -8.58 11.45 -9.61
C ALA A 81 -9.19 11.35 -8.22
N ARG A 82 -10.45 11.76 -8.10
CA ARG A 82 -11.22 11.51 -6.89
C ARG A 82 -12.43 10.64 -7.18
N TYR A 83 -12.61 9.64 -6.34
CA TYR A 83 -13.72 8.69 -6.43
C TYR A 83 -14.60 8.78 -5.20
N ASP A 84 -15.90 8.64 -5.41
CA ASP A 84 -16.88 8.51 -4.35
C ASP A 84 -16.82 7.13 -3.66
N ASN A 85 -17.59 6.99 -2.59
CA ASN A 85 -17.62 5.75 -1.79
C ASN A 85 -18.14 4.52 -2.55
N ASP A 86 -18.77 4.67 -3.68
CA ASP A 86 -19.23 3.58 -4.54
C ASP A 86 -18.29 3.30 -5.73
N GLY A 87 -17.22 4.09 -5.87
CA GLY A 87 -16.20 3.94 -6.91
C GLY A 87 -16.47 4.74 -8.18
N ALA A 88 -17.53 5.55 -8.24
CA ALA A 88 -17.73 6.50 -9.31
C ALA A 88 -16.78 7.69 -9.19
N LEU A 89 -16.36 8.29 -10.31
CA LEU A 89 -15.63 9.55 -10.29
C LEU A 89 -16.49 10.65 -9.63
N ASP A 90 -15.90 11.39 -8.70
CA ASP A 90 -16.54 12.52 -8.04
C ASP A 90 -16.50 13.75 -8.95
N VAL A 91 -17.60 13.98 -9.67
CA VAL A 91 -17.72 15.08 -10.64
C VAL A 91 -17.57 16.48 -10.05
N SER A 92 -17.59 16.63 -8.72
CA SER A 92 -17.33 17.90 -8.04
C SER A 92 -15.84 18.23 -7.88
N PHE A 93 -14.95 17.33 -8.32
CA PHE A 93 -13.52 17.48 -8.23
C PHE A 93 -12.92 17.72 -9.62
N GLY A 94 -12.21 18.85 -9.77
CA GLY A 94 -11.57 19.21 -11.02
C GLY A 94 -12.52 19.19 -12.23
N ALA A 95 -12.09 18.57 -13.30
CA ALA A 95 -12.88 18.37 -14.50
C ALA A 95 -13.49 16.96 -14.51
N GLY A 96 -14.70 16.81 -13.95
CA GLY A 96 -15.41 15.53 -13.95
C GLY A 96 -14.76 14.43 -13.09
N GLY A 97 -14.13 14.80 -11.99
CA GLY A 97 -13.44 13.89 -11.08
C GLY A 97 -11.94 13.76 -11.33
N LYS A 98 -11.40 14.49 -12.29
CA LYS A 98 -10.00 14.40 -12.77
C LYS A 98 -9.31 15.75 -12.75
N VAL A 99 -8.01 15.75 -12.47
CA VAL A 99 -7.12 16.91 -12.58
C VAL A 99 -5.84 16.45 -13.24
N THR A 100 -5.33 17.21 -14.20
CA THR A 100 -4.02 17.01 -14.81
C THR A 100 -3.12 18.19 -14.46
N THR A 101 -1.86 17.91 -14.15
CA THR A 101 -0.84 18.93 -13.81
C THR A 101 0.39 18.70 -14.67
N GLU A 102 1.04 19.77 -15.09
CA GLU A 102 2.21 19.77 -15.99
C GLU A 102 3.50 19.28 -15.32
N PHE A 103 3.41 18.30 -14.42
CA PHE A 103 4.56 17.54 -13.90
C PHE A 103 4.64 16.20 -14.61
N GLU A 104 5.83 15.57 -14.66
CA GLU A 104 6.01 14.30 -15.37
C GLU A 104 5.28 13.14 -14.71
N ALA A 105 5.28 13.10 -13.37
CA ALA A 105 4.70 12.01 -12.60
C ALA A 105 4.31 12.44 -11.20
N ALA A 106 3.33 11.76 -10.60
CA ALA A 106 3.09 11.74 -9.16
C ALA A 106 3.25 10.31 -8.64
N TYR A 107 4.10 10.13 -7.65
CA TYR A 107 4.40 8.84 -7.03
C TYR A 107 3.84 8.69 -5.62
N ALA A 108 3.48 9.81 -4.97
CA ALA A 108 2.94 9.78 -3.62
C ALA A 108 1.87 10.85 -3.41
N VAL A 109 0.90 10.57 -2.53
CA VAL A 109 -0.15 11.49 -2.13
C VAL A 109 -0.39 11.48 -0.62
N ALA A 110 -0.55 12.66 -0.03
CA ALA A 110 -0.99 12.80 1.37
C ALA A 110 -2.10 13.85 1.50
N LEU A 111 -2.93 13.67 2.52
CA LEU A 111 -4.04 14.56 2.85
C LEU A 111 -3.68 15.41 4.07
N GLN A 112 -3.89 16.72 3.99
CA GLN A 112 -3.77 17.62 5.12
C GLN A 112 -5.09 17.66 5.93
N ASP A 113 -5.00 18.00 7.21
CA ASP A 113 -6.17 18.06 8.11
C ASP A 113 -7.23 19.09 7.66
N ASP A 114 -6.82 20.12 6.90
CA ASP A 114 -7.70 21.12 6.30
C ASP A 114 -8.40 20.65 5.00
N GLY A 115 -8.16 19.41 4.59
CA GLY A 115 -8.74 18.80 3.38
C GLY A 115 -7.96 19.04 2.11
N LYS A 116 -6.82 19.75 2.17
CA LYS A 116 -5.94 19.91 1.01
C LYS A 116 -5.22 18.60 0.69
N ILE A 117 -4.82 18.47 -0.56
CA ILE A 117 -4.16 17.29 -1.11
C ILE A 117 -2.76 17.71 -1.55
N VAL A 118 -1.73 16.98 -1.11
CA VAL A 118 -0.36 17.18 -1.57
C VAL A 118 0.06 15.95 -2.37
N ALA A 119 0.50 16.16 -3.60
CA ALA A 119 1.12 15.14 -4.45
C ALA A 119 2.61 15.43 -4.58
N ALA A 120 3.43 14.38 -4.59
CA ALA A 120 4.86 14.45 -4.80
C ALA A 120 5.29 13.51 -5.93
N GLY A 121 6.30 13.92 -6.68
CA GLY A 121 6.81 13.14 -7.80
C GLY A 121 7.98 13.82 -8.48
N SER A 122 7.95 13.92 -9.79
CA SER A 122 9.03 14.50 -10.59
C SER A 122 8.54 15.54 -11.59
N ALA A 123 9.35 16.56 -11.80
CA ALA A 123 9.23 17.53 -12.88
C ALA A 123 10.54 17.62 -13.63
N GLY A 124 10.50 17.65 -14.96
CA GLY A 124 11.70 17.76 -15.76
C GLY A 124 11.50 18.48 -17.06
N SER A 125 12.60 18.98 -17.61
CA SER A 125 12.68 19.62 -18.93
C SER A 125 13.38 18.71 -19.95
N GLY A 126 13.38 17.38 -19.71
CA GLY A 126 14.00 16.40 -20.59
C GLY A 126 14.75 15.28 -19.86
N PRO A 127 15.36 14.35 -20.59
CA PRO A 127 15.92 13.11 -20.02
C PRO A 127 17.15 13.30 -19.11
N SER A 128 17.66 14.50 -18.97
CA SER A 128 18.89 14.81 -18.23
C SER A 128 18.69 15.73 -17.04
N HIS A 129 17.50 16.27 -16.82
CA HIS A 129 17.19 17.12 -15.68
C HIS A 129 15.76 16.80 -15.21
N VAL A 130 15.67 16.13 -14.09
CA VAL A 130 14.43 15.77 -13.41
C VAL A 130 14.61 16.11 -11.94
N ASP A 131 13.69 16.88 -11.38
CA ASP A 131 13.76 17.39 -10.01
C ASP A 131 12.58 16.91 -9.17
N PHE A 132 12.71 16.92 -7.85
CA PHE A 132 11.57 16.71 -6.95
C PHE A 132 10.49 17.73 -7.26
N ALA A 133 9.27 17.27 -7.43
CA ALA A 133 8.11 18.10 -7.66
C ALA A 133 7.02 17.85 -6.62
N LEU A 134 6.45 18.95 -6.10
CA LEU A 134 5.27 18.89 -5.25
C LEU A 134 4.19 19.79 -5.84
N ALA A 135 2.96 19.31 -5.80
CA ALA A 135 1.79 20.14 -6.10
C ALA A 135 0.80 20.04 -4.94
N ARG A 136 0.21 21.16 -4.54
CA ARG A 136 -0.86 21.19 -3.55
C ARG A 136 -2.16 21.64 -4.17
N TYR A 137 -3.23 20.92 -3.83
CA TYR A 137 -4.56 21.16 -4.34
C TYR A 137 -5.52 21.44 -3.20
N ASN A 138 -6.48 22.32 -3.49
CA ASN A 138 -7.66 22.53 -2.65
C ASN A 138 -8.59 21.31 -2.68
N ALA A 139 -9.58 21.27 -1.80
CA ALA A 139 -10.54 20.18 -1.72
C ALA A 139 -11.39 19.99 -2.98
N ASP A 140 -11.47 20.99 -3.86
CA ASP A 140 -12.17 20.92 -5.15
C ASP A 140 -11.28 20.48 -6.33
N GLY A 141 -9.98 20.26 -6.08
CA GLY A 141 -9.00 19.85 -7.08
C GLY A 141 -8.29 21.01 -7.79
N SER A 142 -8.63 22.27 -7.51
CA SER A 142 -7.85 23.41 -8.01
C SER A 142 -6.49 23.50 -7.31
N LEU A 143 -5.46 23.98 -8.01
CA LEU A 143 -4.16 24.27 -7.38
C LEU A 143 -4.33 25.31 -6.27
N ASP A 144 -3.62 25.13 -5.16
CA ASP A 144 -3.61 26.07 -4.04
C ASP A 144 -2.54 27.16 -4.25
N PRO A 145 -2.90 28.39 -4.64
CA PRO A 145 -1.94 29.42 -4.95
C PRO A 145 -1.11 29.92 -3.74
N THR A 146 -1.45 29.48 -2.53
CA THR A 146 -0.71 29.84 -1.31
C THR A 146 0.47 28.89 -1.04
N PHE A 147 0.71 27.90 -1.91
CA PHE A 147 1.78 26.93 -1.80
C PHE A 147 2.81 27.13 -2.92
N GLY A 148 4.05 27.39 -2.55
CA GLY A 148 5.13 27.59 -3.51
C GLY A 148 4.84 28.67 -4.55
N ASP A 149 5.07 28.34 -5.80
CA ASP A 149 4.70 29.16 -6.94
C ASP A 149 3.41 28.63 -7.59
N GLY A 150 2.29 29.32 -7.32
CA GLY A 150 0.99 28.97 -7.88
C GLY A 150 0.49 27.58 -7.57
N GLY A 151 0.85 27.00 -6.42
CA GLY A 151 0.48 25.66 -6.00
C GLY A 151 1.54 24.60 -6.26
N LYS A 152 2.70 24.97 -6.76
CA LYS A 152 3.79 24.08 -7.19
C LYS A 152 5.10 24.40 -6.51
N VAL A 153 5.92 23.38 -6.28
CA VAL A 153 7.31 23.50 -5.79
C VAL A 153 8.17 22.53 -6.60
N VAL A 154 9.32 23.02 -7.07
CA VAL A 154 10.37 22.18 -7.68
C VAL A 154 11.63 22.33 -6.83
N THR A 155 12.32 21.23 -6.56
CA THR A 155 13.51 21.20 -5.71
C THR A 155 14.61 20.37 -6.35
N ASP A 156 15.67 21.05 -6.75
CA ASP A 156 16.90 20.47 -7.27
C ASP A 156 17.87 20.17 -6.11
N PHE A 157 18.44 18.97 -6.08
CA PHE A 157 19.54 18.58 -5.17
C PHE A 157 20.92 18.89 -5.73
N ASN A 158 21.01 19.79 -6.74
CA ASN A 158 22.21 20.06 -7.53
C ASN A 158 22.70 18.82 -8.27
N SER A 159 21.80 18.07 -8.84
CA SER A 159 22.03 16.79 -9.48
C SER A 159 21.41 16.72 -10.89
N THR A 160 21.41 15.54 -11.51
CA THR A 160 20.78 15.35 -12.83
C THR A 160 19.39 14.76 -12.75
N ILE A 161 19.15 13.90 -11.77
CA ILE A 161 17.88 13.18 -11.65
C ILE A 161 17.54 13.04 -10.19
N ASP A 162 16.52 13.76 -9.78
CA ASP A 162 15.93 13.72 -8.45
C ASP A 162 14.48 13.27 -8.56
N VAL A 163 14.11 12.17 -7.91
CA VAL A 163 12.77 11.62 -8.00
C VAL A 163 12.19 11.44 -6.60
N ALA A 164 11.13 12.18 -6.29
CA ALA A 164 10.36 12.00 -5.05
C ALA A 164 9.43 10.79 -5.18
N ARG A 165 9.52 9.85 -4.25
CA ARG A 165 8.75 8.60 -4.29
C ARG A 165 7.85 8.39 -3.10
N GLY A 166 8.14 9.02 -1.98
CA GLY A 166 7.35 8.89 -0.75
C GLY A 166 7.10 10.25 -0.10
N LEU A 167 5.96 10.40 0.54
CA LEU A 167 5.48 11.65 1.12
C LEU A 167 4.78 11.38 2.46
N VAL A 168 5.12 12.17 3.48
CA VAL A 168 4.38 12.19 4.75
C VAL A 168 4.20 13.62 5.24
N ILE A 169 3.10 13.86 5.96
CA ILE A 169 2.82 15.15 6.61
C ILE A 169 3.05 15.00 8.12
N GLN A 170 3.89 15.88 8.68
CA GLN A 170 4.16 15.91 10.11
C GLN A 170 3.00 16.56 10.89
N PRO A 171 2.87 16.30 12.20
CA PRO A 171 1.79 16.89 13.01
C PRO A 171 1.80 18.42 13.08
N ASP A 172 2.93 19.07 12.77
CA ASP A 172 3.08 20.53 12.67
C ASP A 172 2.74 21.08 11.27
N GLY A 173 2.27 20.22 10.37
CA GLY A 173 1.90 20.57 9.01
C GLY A 173 3.06 20.63 8.02
N LYS A 174 4.30 20.37 8.44
CA LYS A 174 5.43 20.27 7.53
C LYS A 174 5.31 19.03 6.66
N ILE A 175 5.81 19.12 5.44
CA ILE A 175 5.75 18.07 4.44
C ILE A 175 7.15 17.48 4.30
N VAL A 176 7.30 16.16 4.48
CA VAL A 176 8.57 15.46 4.30
C VAL A 176 8.44 14.53 3.12
N VAL A 177 9.40 14.62 2.21
CA VAL A 177 9.44 13.86 0.96
C VAL A 177 10.74 13.10 0.90
N ALA A 178 10.67 11.83 0.55
CA ALA A 178 11.83 10.97 0.32
C ALA A 178 11.85 10.43 -1.09
N GLY A 179 13.04 10.08 -1.54
CA GLY A 179 13.27 9.52 -2.85
C GLY A 179 14.74 9.29 -3.13
N SER A 180 15.17 9.56 -4.34
CA SER A 180 16.54 9.37 -4.78
C SER A 180 17.06 10.62 -5.47
N THR A 181 18.34 10.92 -5.27
CA THR A 181 19.09 11.94 -6.02
C THR A 181 20.27 11.28 -6.71
N ARG A 182 20.54 11.66 -7.95
CA ARG A 182 21.68 11.13 -8.72
C ARG A 182 22.54 12.25 -9.24
N PRO A 183 23.80 12.37 -8.80
CA PRO A 183 24.74 13.37 -9.26
C PRO A 183 25.05 13.30 -10.77
N PHE A 184 25.57 14.38 -11.30
CA PHE A 184 26.01 14.44 -12.70
C PHE A 184 27.11 13.43 -13.01
N GLY A 185 26.99 12.72 -14.13
CA GLY A 185 28.02 11.84 -14.63
C GLY A 185 27.57 10.43 -15.01
N PRO A 186 28.49 9.55 -15.37
CA PRO A 186 28.17 8.14 -15.67
C PRO A 186 27.58 7.44 -14.46
N TYR A 187 26.59 6.59 -14.69
CA TYR A 187 25.86 5.86 -13.63
C TYR A 187 26.79 4.99 -12.76
N ASP A 188 27.81 4.39 -13.36
CA ASP A 188 28.82 3.55 -12.72
C ASP A 188 29.77 4.32 -11.79
N LYS A 189 29.84 5.65 -11.90
CA LYS A 189 30.70 6.52 -11.07
C LYS A 189 29.93 7.40 -10.10
N ASN A 190 28.67 7.68 -10.41
CA ASN A 190 27.78 8.54 -9.62
C ASN A 190 26.41 7.87 -9.52
N PRO A 191 26.30 6.78 -8.74
CA PRO A 191 25.02 6.11 -8.51
C PRO A 191 24.08 7.01 -7.70
N PRO A 192 22.76 6.74 -7.70
CA PRO A 192 21.82 7.46 -6.86
C PRO A 192 22.03 7.17 -5.37
N ASP A 193 21.74 8.18 -4.55
CA ASP A 193 21.65 8.13 -3.10
C ASP A 193 20.22 8.39 -2.64
N PHE A 194 19.87 8.03 -1.40
CA PHE A 194 18.62 8.48 -0.78
C PHE A 194 18.60 9.99 -0.70
N ALA A 195 17.46 10.58 -1.04
CA ALA A 195 17.18 12.01 -0.92
C ALA A 195 16.02 12.24 0.04
N LEU A 196 16.14 13.26 0.88
CA LEU A 196 15.10 13.70 1.81
C LEU A 196 14.99 15.22 1.75
N ALA A 197 13.78 15.74 1.56
CA ALA A 197 13.50 17.16 1.62
C ALA A 197 12.36 17.44 2.59
N ARG A 198 12.41 18.57 3.30
CA ARG A 198 11.31 19.01 4.17
C ARG A 198 10.88 20.42 3.80
N TYR A 199 9.55 20.58 3.74
CA TYR A 199 8.92 21.85 3.38
C TYR A 199 8.03 22.35 4.51
N ASN A 200 8.03 23.66 4.68
CA ASN A 200 7.06 24.36 5.52
C ASN A 200 5.65 24.25 4.91
N PRO A 201 4.58 24.53 5.68
CA PRO A 201 3.21 24.48 5.15
C PRO A 201 2.93 25.37 3.94
N ASN A 202 3.77 26.38 3.68
CA ASN A 202 3.67 27.26 2.51
C ASN A 202 4.47 26.78 1.28
N GLY A 203 5.18 25.64 1.39
CA GLY A 203 5.99 25.07 0.30
C GLY A 203 7.45 25.52 0.26
N SER A 204 7.88 26.46 1.11
CA SER A 204 9.32 26.80 1.22
C SER A 204 10.09 25.67 1.89
N LEU A 205 11.36 25.48 1.52
CA LEU A 205 12.24 24.54 2.21
C LEU A 205 12.37 24.89 3.70
N ASP A 206 12.32 23.89 4.56
CA ASP A 206 12.55 24.05 6.00
C ASP A 206 14.02 23.82 6.32
N THR A 207 14.79 24.91 6.40
CA THR A 207 16.25 24.89 6.64
C THR A 207 16.66 24.31 7.99
N THR A 208 15.73 23.97 8.86
CA THR A 208 16.04 23.24 10.11
C THR A 208 16.25 21.73 9.87
N LEU A 209 16.01 21.23 8.65
CA LEU A 209 16.43 19.92 8.21
C LEU A 209 17.75 20.06 7.44
N GLY A 210 18.80 19.37 7.85
CA GLY A 210 20.09 19.35 7.13
C GLY A 210 20.81 20.69 6.97
N GLY A 211 20.22 21.79 7.42
CA GLY A 211 20.77 23.16 7.28
C GLY A 211 20.24 23.93 6.06
N ASP A 212 19.80 23.25 5.02
CA ASP A 212 19.24 23.85 3.78
C ASP A 212 17.85 23.28 3.39
N GLY A 213 17.30 22.39 4.20
CA GLY A 213 16.02 21.71 3.94
C GLY A 213 16.16 20.38 3.20
N LYS A 214 17.38 19.94 2.93
CA LYS A 214 17.70 18.75 2.13
C LYS A 214 18.71 17.85 2.86
N VAL A 215 18.62 16.55 2.66
CA VAL A 215 19.60 15.55 3.12
C VAL A 215 19.80 14.51 2.03
N SER A 216 21.04 14.22 1.68
CA SER A 216 21.42 13.08 0.84
C SER A 216 22.14 12.03 1.69
N THR A 217 21.88 10.74 1.44
CA THR A 217 22.45 9.65 2.23
C THR A 217 22.82 8.48 1.35
N GLY A 218 24.10 8.24 1.16
CA GLY A 218 24.63 7.01 0.58
C GLY A 218 24.91 5.97 1.66
N PHE A 219 24.76 4.70 1.35
CA PHE A 219 25.05 3.60 2.28
C PHE A 219 26.46 3.06 2.11
N ASN A 220 26.89 2.82 0.88
CA ASN A 220 28.25 2.41 0.56
C ASN A 220 28.72 3.11 -0.71
N SER A 221 30.00 3.45 -0.80
CA SER A 221 30.54 4.12 -1.97
C SER A 221 30.42 3.24 -3.23
N GLY A 222 29.84 3.78 -4.29
CA GLY A 222 29.66 3.09 -5.56
C GLY A 222 28.40 2.25 -5.67
N TRP A 223 27.55 2.21 -4.63
CA TRP A 223 26.26 1.53 -4.67
C TRP A 223 25.18 2.49 -5.15
N ALA A 224 24.16 1.93 -5.82
CA ALA A 224 22.97 2.68 -6.18
C ALA A 224 21.90 2.47 -5.09
N ASP A 225 21.67 3.52 -4.29
CA ASP A 225 20.73 3.48 -3.18
C ASP A 225 19.47 4.26 -3.55
N ASN A 226 18.36 3.55 -3.76
CA ASN A 226 17.09 4.15 -4.18
C ASN A 226 16.10 4.17 -3.03
N GLY A 227 15.71 5.37 -2.56
CA GLY A 227 14.67 5.56 -1.56
C GLY A 227 13.27 5.45 -2.16
N TYR A 228 12.39 4.67 -1.54
CA TYR A 228 11.01 4.49 -1.97
C TYR A 228 10.01 4.87 -0.87
N GLY A 229 9.98 4.12 0.21
CA GLY A 229 9.03 4.32 1.29
C GLY A 229 9.50 5.28 2.36
N ILE A 230 8.59 6.06 2.93
CA ILE A 230 8.86 6.95 4.05
C ILE A 230 7.80 6.78 5.15
N ALA A 231 8.21 6.85 6.42
CA ALA A 231 7.30 6.84 7.55
C ALA A 231 7.81 7.73 8.68
N LEU A 232 6.88 8.33 9.43
CA LEU A 232 7.21 9.00 10.67
C LEU A 232 7.34 8.00 11.82
N ALA A 233 8.33 8.19 12.67
CA ALA A 233 8.53 7.43 13.88
C ALA A 233 8.34 8.31 15.13
N THR A 234 8.28 7.66 16.29
CA THR A 234 8.12 8.36 17.58
C THR A 234 9.25 9.37 17.82
N GLY A 235 8.91 10.51 18.41
CA GLY A 235 9.89 11.58 18.68
C GLY A 235 10.24 12.44 17.47
N GLY A 236 9.38 12.46 16.44
CA GLY A 236 9.59 13.25 15.22
C GLY A 236 10.66 12.69 14.28
N LYS A 237 11.11 11.47 14.53
CA LYS A 237 12.07 10.78 13.67
C LYS A 237 11.44 10.40 12.34
N ILE A 238 12.28 10.29 11.31
CA ILE A 238 11.90 9.94 9.94
C ILE A 238 12.61 8.64 9.56
N VAL A 239 11.89 7.71 8.95
CA VAL A 239 12.45 6.45 8.42
C VAL A 239 12.22 6.42 6.92
N VAL A 240 13.27 6.15 6.17
CA VAL A 240 13.24 5.90 4.73
C VAL A 240 13.71 4.48 4.47
N ALA A 241 13.03 3.77 3.60
CA ALA A 241 13.44 2.44 3.16
C ALA A 241 13.51 2.36 1.64
N GLY A 242 14.39 1.50 1.17
CA GLY A 242 14.63 1.40 -0.25
C GLY A 242 15.40 0.16 -0.67
N TRP A 243 15.93 0.25 -1.86
CA TRP A 243 16.63 -0.82 -2.56
C TRP A 243 18.03 -0.37 -2.95
N GLY A 244 19.04 -1.04 -2.38
CA GLY A 244 20.44 -0.88 -2.72
C GLY A 244 20.89 -1.89 -3.77
N LEU A 245 21.71 -1.45 -4.70
CA LEU A 245 22.35 -2.28 -5.72
C LEU A 245 23.86 -2.21 -5.56
N PRO A 246 24.49 -3.20 -4.91
CA PRO A 246 25.94 -3.34 -4.90
C PRO A 246 26.50 -3.43 -6.33
N ASP A 247 27.65 -2.81 -6.56
CA ASP A 247 28.34 -2.85 -7.86
C ASP A 247 27.56 -2.30 -9.07
N GLY A 248 26.61 -1.39 -8.82
CA GLY A 248 26.03 -0.50 -9.83
C GLY A 248 24.94 -1.04 -10.73
N ALA A 249 24.82 -2.31 -11.11
CA ALA A 249 23.71 -2.81 -11.92
C ALA A 249 23.69 -4.32 -12.21
N GLY A 250 24.41 -5.15 -11.53
CA GLY A 250 24.47 -6.59 -11.85
C GLY A 250 24.52 -7.54 -10.67
N GLY A 251 24.60 -7.03 -9.45
CA GLY A 251 24.61 -7.84 -8.23
C GLY A 251 23.20 -8.01 -7.63
N PRO A 252 23.05 -8.94 -6.67
CA PRO A 252 21.81 -9.09 -5.91
C PRO A 252 21.51 -7.82 -5.11
N GLY A 253 20.24 -7.43 -5.10
CA GLY A 253 19.77 -6.26 -4.34
C GLY A 253 19.80 -6.48 -2.84
N VAL A 254 19.86 -5.38 -2.10
CA VAL A 254 19.80 -5.33 -0.65
C VAL A 254 18.69 -4.40 -0.18
N ILE A 255 18.24 -4.59 1.05
CA ILE A 255 17.31 -3.66 1.70
C ILE A 255 18.12 -2.61 2.44
N ASP A 256 17.90 -1.34 2.07
CA ASP A 256 18.46 -0.19 2.75
C ASP A 256 17.40 0.50 3.60
N VAL A 257 17.74 0.82 4.84
CA VAL A 257 16.88 1.57 5.76
C VAL A 257 17.69 2.65 6.46
N ALA A 258 17.26 3.89 6.31
CA ALA A 258 17.82 5.03 7.04
C ALA A 258 16.82 5.55 8.07
N ARG A 259 17.30 5.90 9.27
CA ARG A 259 16.52 6.61 10.27
C ARG A 259 17.20 7.91 10.66
N TYR A 260 16.42 8.99 10.60
CA TYR A 260 16.89 10.34 10.87
C TYR A 260 16.21 10.90 12.12
N ASN A 261 16.93 11.75 12.83
CA ASN A 261 16.36 12.65 13.83
C ASN A 261 15.50 13.73 13.17
N ALA A 262 14.76 14.49 13.97
CA ALA A 262 13.88 15.54 13.46
C ALA A 262 14.60 16.67 12.70
N ASP A 263 15.90 16.85 12.92
CA ASP A 263 16.76 17.82 12.25
C ASP A 263 17.43 17.28 10.97
N GLY A 264 17.14 16.02 10.60
CA GLY A 264 17.74 15.37 9.43
C GLY A 264 19.08 14.70 9.68
N SER A 265 19.65 14.83 10.88
CA SER A 265 20.88 14.10 11.24
C SER A 265 20.57 12.59 11.34
N PRO A 266 21.54 11.71 11.02
CA PRO A 266 21.40 10.28 11.23
C PRO A 266 21.11 9.95 12.70
N ASP A 267 20.19 9.03 12.94
CA ASP A 267 19.86 8.58 14.30
C ASP A 267 20.80 7.46 14.75
N ALA A 268 21.89 7.79 15.44
CA ALA A 268 22.89 6.83 15.92
C ALA A 268 22.34 5.75 16.88
N SER A 269 21.09 5.89 17.37
CA SER A 269 20.44 4.81 18.14
C SER A 269 19.90 3.67 17.27
N PHE A 270 19.98 3.81 15.92
CA PHE A 270 19.60 2.83 14.94
C PHE A 270 20.85 2.33 14.24
N ASP A 271 21.25 1.12 14.54
CA ASP A 271 22.45 0.41 14.07
C ASP A 271 23.80 1.13 14.27
N GLY A 272 23.84 2.11 15.18
CA GLY A 272 25.07 2.84 15.52
C GLY A 272 25.33 4.08 14.67
N ASP A 273 24.83 4.15 13.45
CA ASP A 273 25.05 5.28 12.51
C ASP A 273 23.77 5.77 11.82
N GLY A 274 22.61 5.20 12.15
CA GLY A 274 21.32 5.55 11.55
C GLY A 274 21.00 4.80 10.27
N ARG A 275 21.82 3.86 9.80
CA ARG A 275 21.68 3.15 8.52
C ARG A 275 21.77 1.65 8.73
N VAL A 276 20.91 0.91 8.03
CA VAL A 276 20.92 -0.56 7.99
C VAL A 276 20.96 -0.99 6.54
N VAL A 277 21.90 -1.88 6.23
CA VAL A 277 21.93 -2.66 4.99
C VAL A 277 21.68 -4.10 5.35
N SER A 278 20.71 -4.73 4.73
CA SER A 278 20.40 -6.13 5.01
C SER A 278 20.06 -6.94 3.78
N ALA A 279 20.52 -8.19 3.77
CA ALA A 279 20.28 -9.17 2.71
C ALA A 279 19.77 -10.48 3.33
N PRO A 280 18.50 -10.54 3.78
CA PRO A 280 17.97 -11.75 4.39
C PRO A 280 17.76 -12.90 3.40
N GLY A 281 17.77 -12.63 2.09
CA GLY A 281 17.72 -13.60 1.00
C GLY A 281 18.82 -13.40 -0.01
N THR A 282 18.73 -14.08 -1.15
CA THR A 282 19.71 -14.00 -2.25
C THR A 282 19.54 -12.74 -3.09
N ASP A 283 18.33 -12.21 -3.20
CA ASP A 283 17.99 -10.93 -3.82
C ASP A 283 16.89 -10.25 -3.02
N ASN A 284 17.03 -8.96 -2.75
CA ASN A 284 16.19 -8.28 -1.79
C ASN A 284 15.93 -6.83 -2.21
N GLY A 285 14.79 -6.28 -1.80
CA GLY A 285 14.48 -4.86 -1.97
C GLY A 285 13.27 -4.47 -1.15
N ALA A 286 13.18 -3.18 -0.79
CA ALA A 286 12.04 -2.60 -0.10
C ALA A 286 11.45 -1.44 -0.91
N PHE A 287 10.11 -1.36 -0.92
CA PHE A 287 9.37 -0.31 -1.60
C PHE A 287 8.50 0.51 -0.64
N ALA A 288 8.10 -0.09 0.48
CA ALA A 288 7.29 0.59 1.48
C ALA A 288 7.81 0.37 2.90
N VAL A 289 7.46 1.29 3.81
CA VAL A 289 7.84 1.21 5.21
C VAL A 289 6.72 1.70 6.12
N VAL A 290 6.55 1.02 7.25
CA VAL A 290 5.70 1.49 8.36
C VAL A 290 6.46 1.37 9.67
N THR A 291 6.14 2.26 10.61
CA THR A 291 6.70 2.22 11.96
C THR A 291 5.68 1.69 12.96
N GLN A 292 6.15 1.09 14.03
CA GLN A 292 5.33 0.66 15.15
C GLN A 292 5.51 1.59 16.35
N PRO A 293 4.50 1.71 17.26
CA PRO A 293 4.58 2.60 18.43
C PRO A 293 5.73 2.30 19.37
N ASP A 294 6.28 1.07 19.34
CA ASP A 294 7.44 0.62 20.12
C ASP A 294 8.78 0.90 19.45
N GLY A 295 8.77 1.65 18.33
CA GLY A 295 9.95 2.05 17.58
C GLY A 295 10.48 1.01 16.58
N ARG A 296 9.83 -0.14 16.47
CA ARG A 296 10.15 -1.12 15.42
C ARG A 296 9.79 -0.59 14.04
N VAL A 297 10.55 -1.03 13.04
CA VAL A 297 10.37 -0.68 11.62
C VAL A 297 10.00 -1.94 10.86
N ILE A 298 9.01 -1.85 9.98
CA ILE A 298 8.63 -2.93 9.07
C ILE A 298 8.70 -2.39 7.64
N VAL A 299 9.46 -3.05 6.79
CA VAL A 299 9.51 -2.76 5.36
C VAL A 299 8.78 -3.84 4.58
N ALA A 300 8.26 -3.48 3.42
CA ALA A 300 7.63 -4.39 2.48
C ALA A 300 8.33 -4.31 1.12
N GLY A 301 8.46 -5.45 0.47
CA GLY A 301 9.09 -5.56 -0.82
C GLY A 301 9.20 -7.02 -1.25
N PHE A 302 10.40 -7.44 -1.59
CA PHE A 302 10.72 -8.82 -1.90
C PHE A 302 11.99 -9.28 -1.18
N VAL A 303 12.00 -10.55 -0.86
CA VAL A 303 13.16 -11.34 -0.43
C VAL A 303 13.01 -12.64 -1.17
N ASP A 304 13.95 -12.93 -2.09
CA ASP A 304 13.85 -14.11 -2.96
C ASP A 304 13.52 -15.38 -2.14
N PRO A 305 12.47 -16.18 -2.53
CA PRO A 305 11.74 -16.13 -3.81
C PRO A 305 10.36 -15.44 -3.79
N GLY A 306 10.07 -14.48 -2.89
CA GLY A 306 8.71 -13.94 -2.85
C GLY A 306 8.51 -12.60 -2.17
N LEU A 307 7.24 -12.20 -2.08
CA LEU A 307 6.80 -11.06 -1.29
C LEU A 307 7.26 -11.23 0.16
N ALA A 308 7.89 -10.21 0.70
CA ALA A 308 8.36 -10.23 2.07
C ALA A 308 8.00 -8.96 2.85
N LEU A 309 7.73 -9.15 4.14
CA LEU A 309 7.82 -8.11 5.14
C LEU A 309 9.03 -8.40 6.02
N VAL A 310 9.90 -7.43 6.19
CA VAL A 310 11.09 -7.54 7.03
C VAL A 310 10.94 -6.60 8.21
N ARG A 311 11.10 -7.09 9.44
CA ARG A 311 10.99 -6.27 10.62
C ARG A 311 12.34 -6.08 11.32
N TYR A 312 12.60 -4.83 11.65
CA TYR A 312 13.76 -4.42 12.44
C TYR A 312 13.32 -4.01 13.86
N THR A 313 14.15 -4.29 14.83
CA THR A 313 13.99 -3.78 16.20
C THR A 313 14.12 -2.26 16.21
N ALA A 314 13.78 -1.62 17.32
CA ALA A 314 13.99 -0.17 17.50
C ALA A 314 15.47 0.25 17.41
N ARG A 315 16.41 -0.71 17.41
CA ARG A 315 17.85 -0.49 17.31
C ARG A 315 18.46 -0.85 15.95
N GLY A 316 17.64 -1.25 14.96
CA GLY A 316 18.10 -1.55 13.61
C GLY A 316 18.38 -3.03 13.30
N SER A 317 18.56 -3.89 14.31
CA SER A 317 18.78 -5.31 14.07
C SER A 317 17.53 -6.02 13.57
N LEU A 318 17.64 -7.09 12.77
CA LEU A 318 16.53 -7.96 12.41
C LEU A 318 15.81 -8.49 13.67
N ASP A 319 14.48 -8.44 13.67
CA ASP A 319 13.67 -8.84 14.83
C ASP A 319 13.24 -10.30 14.71
N SER A 320 14.01 -11.19 15.35
CA SER A 320 13.74 -12.64 15.37
C SER A 320 12.38 -13.05 15.97
N SER A 321 11.65 -12.14 16.59
CA SER A 321 10.27 -12.41 17.04
C SER A 321 9.21 -12.24 15.95
N PHE A 322 9.61 -11.94 14.69
CA PHE A 322 8.71 -11.72 13.56
C PHE A 322 8.86 -12.81 12.50
N GLY A 323 7.76 -13.12 11.83
CA GLY A 323 7.74 -14.07 10.73
C GLY A 323 8.03 -15.49 11.19
N LEU A 324 9.01 -16.11 10.56
CA LEU A 324 9.42 -17.49 10.86
C LEU A 324 10.49 -17.61 11.95
N GLY A 325 10.86 -16.50 12.60
CA GLY A 325 11.89 -16.45 13.62
C GLY A 325 13.22 -15.88 13.13
N ASP A 326 13.23 -15.35 11.92
CA ASP A 326 14.38 -14.72 11.24
C ASP A 326 14.19 -13.22 10.97
N GLY A 327 13.07 -12.66 11.37
CA GLY A 327 12.69 -11.27 11.09
C GLY A 327 11.95 -11.09 9.78
N VAL A 328 11.66 -12.16 9.04
CA VAL A 328 11.02 -12.12 7.71
C VAL A 328 9.69 -12.86 7.71
N ALA A 329 8.70 -12.26 7.10
CA ALA A 329 7.38 -12.87 6.87
C ALA A 329 7.10 -12.90 5.36
N TYR A 330 6.72 -14.06 4.84
CA TYR A 330 6.55 -14.29 3.41
C TYR A 330 5.09 -14.42 2.99
N ALA A 331 4.81 -13.98 1.77
CA ALA A 331 3.62 -14.25 0.99
C ALA A 331 3.99 -14.45 -0.49
N ARG A 332 3.01 -14.62 -1.37
CA ARG A 332 3.25 -14.81 -2.80
C ARG A 332 3.37 -13.47 -3.52
N GLY A 333 4.30 -13.40 -4.48
CA GLY A 333 4.48 -12.23 -5.36
C GLY A 333 5.51 -11.23 -4.85
N VAL A 334 5.31 -9.97 -5.16
CA VAL A 334 6.12 -8.83 -4.73
C VAL A 334 5.20 -7.84 -4.01
N ALA A 335 5.67 -7.18 -2.95
CA ALA A 335 4.94 -6.10 -2.29
C ALA A 335 5.44 -4.75 -2.82
N TYR A 336 4.52 -3.88 -3.21
CA TYR A 336 4.84 -2.50 -3.57
C TYR A 336 4.43 -1.52 -2.48
N ASP A 337 3.38 -1.84 -1.70
CA ASP A 337 2.95 -0.98 -0.62
C ASP A 337 2.47 -1.75 0.62
N LEU A 338 2.43 -1.05 1.76
CA LEU A 338 2.16 -1.61 3.08
C LEU A 338 1.44 -0.62 3.97
N VAL A 339 0.37 -1.06 4.59
CA VAL A 339 -0.34 -0.27 5.60
C VAL A 339 -0.56 -1.06 6.89
N ARG A 340 -0.42 -0.39 8.03
CA ARG A 340 -0.68 -0.96 9.34
C ARG A 340 -2.12 -0.64 9.79
N GLN A 341 -2.91 -1.67 10.08
CA GLN A 341 -4.27 -1.53 10.62
C GLN A 341 -4.25 -1.10 12.12
N PRO A 342 -5.31 -0.44 12.62
CA PRO A 342 -5.39 -0.04 14.03
C PRO A 342 -5.28 -1.19 15.04
N ASP A 343 -5.62 -2.43 14.63
CA ASP A 343 -5.46 -3.64 15.45
C ASP A 343 -4.04 -4.25 15.37
N GLY A 344 -3.10 -3.57 14.72
CA GLY A 344 -1.71 -3.96 14.57
C GLY A 344 -1.42 -4.94 13.43
N LYS A 345 -2.44 -5.38 12.69
CA LYS A 345 -2.25 -6.19 11.49
C LYS A 345 -1.65 -5.37 10.37
N LEU A 346 -1.01 -6.07 9.44
CA LEU A 346 -0.34 -5.49 8.29
C LEU A 346 -1.05 -5.94 7.02
N VAL A 347 -1.31 -5.02 6.11
CA VAL A 347 -1.87 -5.29 4.79
C VAL A 347 -0.88 -4.83 3.76
N SER A 348 -0.40 -5.74 2.94
CA SER A 348 0.49 -5.46 1.82
C SER A 348 -0.24 -5.72 0.51
N VAL A 349 0.06 -4.91 -0.49
CA VAL A 349 -0.42 -5.08 -1.87
C VAL A 349 0.74 -5.12 -2.84
N GLY A 350 0.50 -5.69 -4.02
CA GLY A 350 1.50 -5.79 -5.06
C GLY A 350 1.02 -6.66 -6.22
N ALA A 351 1.92 -7.48 -6.78
CA ALA A 351 1.62 -8.33 -7.92
C ALA A 351 1.97 -9.81 -7.67
N PHE A 352 1.12 -10.71 -8.13
CA PHE A 352 1.38 -12.12 -8.20
C PHE A 352 0.76 -12.71 -9.47
N ARG A 353 1.60 -13.28 -10.37
CA ARG A 353 1.16 -13.87 -11.65
C ARG A 353 0.29 -12.92 -12.50
N SER A 354 0.73 -11.67 -12.60
CA SER A 354 0.00 -10.62 -13.34
C SER A 354 -1.41 -10.35 -12.78
N GLU A 355 -1.63 -10.52 -11.47
CA GLU A 355 -2.86 -10.19 -10.78
C GLU A 355 -2.55 -9.26 -9.59
N PHE A 356 -3.50 -8.37 -9.21
CA PHE A 356 -3.41 -7.67 -7.93
C PHE A 356 -3.25 -8.68 -6.81
N ALA A 357 -2.17 -8.60 -6.05
CA ALA A 357 -1.95 -9.39 -4.86
C ALA A 357 -2.25 -8.57 -3.60
N VAL A 358 -3.00 -9.15 -2.68
CA VAL A 358 -3.25 -8.57 -1.34
C VAL A 358 -2.94 -9.63 -0.29
N ALA A 359 -1.99 -9.36 0.58
CA ALA A 359 -1.66 -10.23 1.71
C ALA A 359 -1.94 -9.52 3.03
N ARG A 360 -2.52 -10.23 4.00
CA ARG A 360 -2.67 -9.71 5.35
C ARG A 360 -1.96 -10.58 6.36
N PHE A 361 -1.15 -9.91 7.19
CA PHE A 361 -0.38 -10.54 8.24
C PHE A 361 -0.88 -10.11 9.62
N THR A 362 -0.64 -10.94 10.61
CA THR A 362 -0.77 -10.57 12.02
C THR A 362 0.36 -9.61 12.41
N SER A 363 0.27 -9.00 13.59
CA SER A 363 1.35 -8.16 14.13
C SER A 363 2.67 -8.91 14.38
N SER A 364 2.64 -10.25 14.38
CA SER A 364 3.84 -11.10 14.51
C SER A 364 4.38 -11.60 13.18
N GLY A 365 3.81 -11.20 12.04
CA GLY A 365 4.27 -11.60 10.71
C GLY A 365 3.64 -12.91 10.16
N ALA A 366 2.84 -13.63 10.93
CA ALA A 366 2.12 -14.78 10.38
C ALA A 366 0.99 -14.33 9.44
N LEU A 367 0.75 -15.06 8.34
CA LEU A 367 -0.41 -14.81 7.49
C LEU A 367 -1.72 -14.88 8.29
N ASP A 368 -2.55 -13.84 8.20
CA ASP A 368 -3.85 -13.79 8.88
C ASP A 368 -4.90 -14.58 8.13
N ARG A 369 -4.97 -15.88 8.40
CA ARG A 369 -5.93 -16.80 7.77
C ARG A 369 -7.41 -16.44 7.97
N SER A 370 -7.71 -15.48 8.88
CA SER A 370 -9.06 -14.94 9.04
C SER A 370 -9.46 -13.96 7.92
N PHE A 371 -8.49 -13.56 7.09
CA PHE A 371 -8.66 -12.73 5.91
C PHE A 371 -8.60 -13.62 4.67
N TYR A 372 -9.71 -14.24 4.31
CA TYR A 372 -9.83 -15.04 3.07
C TYR A 372 -8.68 -16.05 2.83
N GLY A 373 -8.08 -16.58 3.90
CA GLY A 373 -6.94 -17.49 3.83
C GLY A 373 -5.59 -16.81 4.07
N GLY A 374 -5.54 -15.48 4.09
CA GLY A 374 -4.36 -14.65 4.31
C GLY A 374 -3.92 -13.91 3.06
N GLU A 375 -4.22 -14.44 1.89
CA GLU A 375 -3.84 -13.90 0.59
C GLU A 375 -5.04 -13.89 -0.35
N ILE A 376 -5.11 -12.88 -1.22
CA ILE A 376 -6.14 -12.70 -2.24
C ILE A 376 -5.41 -12.28 -3.52
N SER A 377 -5.83 -12.81 -4.65
CA SER A 377 -5.52 -12.22 -5.96
C SER A 377 -6.81 -11.70 -6.62
N THR A 378 -6.65 -10.67 -7.43
CA THR A 378 -7.76 -10.05 -8.18
C THR A 378 -7.29 -9.81 -9.59
N ASP A 379 -7.96 -10.49 -10.51
CA ASP A 379 -7.76 -10.41 -11.95
C ASP A 379 -8.72 -9.37 -12.52
N PHE A 380 -8.21 -8.39 -13.26
CA PHE A 380 -8.98 -7.43 -14.06
C PHE A 380 -9.09 -7.88 -15.52
N GLY A 381 -8.45 -8.98 -15.88
CA GLY A 381 -8.50 -9.59 -17.21
C GLY A 381 -7.25 -9.39 -18.06
N ALA A 382 -6.16 -8.93 -17.44
CA ALA A 382 -4.92 -8.57 -18.16
C ALA A 382 -3.66 -8.74 -17.28
N GLU A 383 -2.59 -7.97 -17.57
CA GLU A 383 -1.47 -7.84 -16.65
C GLU A 383 -1.77 -6.77 -15.61
N ASP A 384 -2.01 -7.20 -14.38
CA ASP A 384 -2.50 -6.36 -13.30
C ASP A 384 -1.44 -6.23 -12.19
N ARG A 385 -1.28 -5.03 -11.62
CA ARG A 385 -0.42 -4.82 -10.46
C ARG A 385 -1.01 -3.75 -9.54
N ALA A 386 -1.05 -4.02 -8.24
CA ALA A 386 -1.43 -3.04 -7.23
C ALA A 386 -0.18 -2.33 -6.72
N GLN A 387 -0.12 -1.01 -6.88
CA GLN A 387 1.00 -0.16 -6.48
C GLN A 387 0.79 0.43 -5.08
N ALA A 388 -0.46 0.65 -4.68
CA ALA A 388 -0.80 1.41 -3.48
C ALA A 388 -1.92 0.77 -2.67
N VAL A 389 -1.92 1.01 -1.34
CA VAL A 389 -2.97 0.56 -0.43
C VAL A 389 -3.38 1.62 0.57
N ALA A 390 -4.68 1.84 0.72
CA ALA A 390 -5.24 2.68 1.76
C ALA A 390 -6.35 1.97 2.56
N LEU A 391 -6.55 2.42 3.79
CA LEU A 391 -7.59 1.90 4.69
C LEU A 391 -8.72 2.90 4.83
N GLN A 392 -9.95 2.47 4.61
CA GLN A 392 -11.13 3.24 5.00
C GLN A 392 -11.43 3.04 6.50
N SER A 393 -12.01 4.06 7.14
CA SER A 393 -12.36 4.05 8.58
C SER A 393 -13.27 2.88 8.99
N ASN A 394 -14.05 2.34 8.05
CA ASN A 394 -14.91 1.17 8.24
C ASN A 394 -14.16 -0.17 8.15
N GLY A 395 -12.82 -0.14 7.93
CA GLY A 395 -11.94 -1.30 7.83
C GLY A 395 -11.92 -1.97 6.45
N ARG A 396 -12.47 -1.32 5.42
CA ARG A 396 -12.27 -1.74 4.03
C ARG A 396 -10.87 -1.38 3.58
N ILE A 397 -10.35 -2.13 2.62
CA ILE A 397 -9.03 -1.97 2.02
C ILE A 397 -9.24 -1.52 0.58
N VAL A 398 -8.60 -0.45 0.17
CA VAL A 398 -8.56 0.03 -1.21
C VAL A 398 -7.16 -0.23 -1.74
N ALA A 399 -7.07 -0.90 -2.88
CA ALA A 399 -5.82 -1.07 -3.63
C ALA A 399 -5.94 -0.33 -4.96
N GLY A 400 -4.90 0.39 -5.32
CA GLY A 400 -4.77 1.11 -6.60
C GLY A 400 -3.56 0.63 -7.39
N GLY A 401 -3.59 0.78 -8.69
CA GLY A 401 -2.51 0.40 -9.60
C GLY A 401 -2.98 0.43 -11.05
N SER A 402 -2.50 -0.49 -11.88
CA SER A 402 -2.84 -0.56 -13.30
C SER A 402 -3.26 -1.95 -13.75
N SER A 403 -3.97 -1.98 -14.87
CA SER A 403 -4.34 -3.17 -15.62
C SER A 403 -4.04 -2.95 -17.11
N ALA A 404 -3.10 -3.73 -17.67
CA ALA A 404 -2.73 -3.65 -19.05
C ALA A 404 -3.53 -4.63 -19.89
N GLN A 405 -4.24 -4.16 -20.92
CA GLN A 405 -4.97 -5.01 -21.84
C GLN A 405 -3.97 -5.78 -22.75
N ILE A 406 -4.21 -7.05 -22.98
CA ILE A 406 -3.43 -7.86 -23.92
C ILE A 406 -4.25 -8.03 -25.21
N THR A 407 -3.82 -7.37 -26.28
CA THR A 407 -4.43 -7.54 -27.60
C THR A 407 -3.40 -8.13 -28.57
N ASN A 408 -3.72 -9.26 -29.20
CA ASN A 408 -2.85 -9.99 -30.14
C ASN A 408 -1.46 -10.37 -29.54
N GLY A 409 -1.37 -10.62 -28.22
CA GLY A 409 -0.10 -10.99 -27.56
C GLY A 409 0.83 -9.82 -27.25
N PHE A 410 0.38 -8.59 -27.47
CA PHE A 410 1.09 -7.36 -27.08
C PHE A 410 0.29 -6.65 -25.98
N SER A 411 1.01 -6.16 -24.98
CA SER A 411 0.42 -5.23 -24.00
C SER A 411 -0.01 -3.97 -24.75
N THR A 412 -1.29 -3.66 -24.68
CA THR A 412 -1.86 -2.40 -25.14
C THR A 412 -1.86 -1.40 -23.99
N GLU A 413 -2.58 -0.32 -24.10
CA GLU A 413 -2.67 0.73 -23.09
C GLU A 413 -3.00 0.15 -21.70
N GLU A 414 -2.30 0.65 -20.68
CA GLU A 414 -2.58 0.35 -19.28
C GLU A 414 -3.66 1.32 -18.79
N ASP A 415 -4.69 0.80 -18.12
CA ASP A 415 -5.74 1.59 -17.47
C ASP A 415 -5.51 1.65 -15.96
N SER A 416 -5.81 2.79 -15.35
CA SER A 416 -5.84 2.94 -13.91
C SER A 416 -6.88 2.03 -13.27
N ALA A 417 -6.46 1.20 -12.33
CA ALA A 417 -7.27 0.17 -11.68
C ALA A 417 -7.43 0.39 -10.18
N LEU A 418 -8.64 0.28 -9.67
CA LEU A 418 -8.94 0.26 -8.24
C LEU A 418 -9.72 -1.00 -7.86
N ALA A 419 -9.32 -1.63 -6.77
CA ALA A 419 -10.07 -2.70 -6.13
C ALA A 419 -10.38 -2.35 -4.68
N ARG A 420 -11.61 -2.66 -4.23
CA ARG A 420 -11.96 -2.51 -2.82
C ARG A 420 -12.32 -3.84 -2.19
N TYR A 421 -11.66 -4.14 -1.07
CA TYR A 421 -11.83 -5.39 -0.36
C TYR A 421 -12.55 -5.19 0.96
N LEU A 422 -13.37 -6.17 1.32
CA LEU A 422 -13.95 -6.27 2.65
C LEU A 422 -12.85 -6.67 3.63
N GLY A 423 -12.46 -5.81 4.52
CA GLY A 423 -11.38 -6.05 5.49
C GLY A 423 -11.61 -7.24 6.42
N ARG A 424 -12.84 -7.77 6.43
CA ARG A 424 -13.23 -9.01 7.12
C ARG A 424 -14.32 -9.72 6.34
N PRO A 425 -14.27 -11.06 6.23
CA PRO A 425 -15.33 -11.82 5.57
C PRO A 425 -16.70 -11.49 6.16
N PRO A 426 -17.73 -11.31 5.32
CA PRO A 426 -19.07 -11.06 5.80
C PRO A 426 -19.63 -12.26 6.56
N CYS A 427 -20.60 -12.02 7.44
CA CYS A 427 -21.35 -13.06 8.13
C CYS A 427 -22.30 -13.76 7.16
N LYS A 428 -21.95 -14.96 6.65
CA LYS A 428 -22.88 -15.81 5.92
C LYS A 428 -23.66 -16.68 6.92
N VAL A 429 -24.89 -16.27 7.24
CA VAL A 429 -25.70 -16.88 8.29
C VAL A 429 -25.84 -18.40 8.08
N PRO A 430 -25.24 -19.26 8.95
CA PRO A 430 -25.30 -20.71 8.77
C PRO A 430 -26.68 -21.27 9.16
N ASN A 431 -27.05 -22.41 8.61
CA ASN A 431 -28.23 -23.15 9.10
C ASN A 431 -27.87 -23.90 10.38
N VAL A 432 -28.41 -23.44 11.50
CA VAL A 432 -28.19 -24.07 12.81
C VAL A 432 -29.45 -24.64 13.43
N ARG A 433 -30.58 -24.67 12.72
CA ARG A 433 -31.83 -25.31 13.20
C ARG A 433 -31.61 -26.81 13.45
N GLY A 434 -32.17 -27.32 14.53
CA GLY A 434 -32.02 -28.71 14.94
C GLY A 434 -30.68 -29.07 15.59
N ARG A 435 -29.66 -28.22 15.49
CA ARG A 435 -28.32 -28.45 16.08
C ARG A 435 -28.33 -28.21 17.60
N LYS A 436 -27.47 -28.92 18.37
CA LYS A 436 -27.20 -28.60 19.78
C LYS A 436 -26.67 -27.19 19.89
N LEU A 437 -27.00 -26.46 20.98
CA LEU A 437 -26.61 -25.04 21.14
C LEU A 437 -25.09 -24.81 21.03
N ALA A 438 -24.25 -25.69 21.58
CA ALA A 438 -22.79 -25.59 21.46
C ALA A 438 -22.32 -25.65 19.99
N VAL A 439 -22.86 -26.61 19.22
CA VAL A 439 -22.56 -26.76 17.79
C VAL A 439 -23.07 -25.57 16.99
N ALA A 440 -24.24 -25.02 17.34
CA ALA A 440 -24.80 -23.84 16.71
C ALA A 440 -23.90 -22.59 16.95
N ARG A 441 -23.42 -22.42 18.18
CA ARG A 441 -22.49 -21.32 18.53
C ARG A 441 -21.20 -21.42 17.71
N SER A 442 -20.57 -22.61 17.68
CA SER A 442 -19.35 -22.80 16.88
C SER A 442 -19.58 -22.53 15.39
N ALA A 443 -20.68 -23.02 14.81
CA ALA A 443 -21.01 -22.80 13.42
C ALA A 443 -21.24 -21.31 13.12
N ILE A 444 -21.90 -20.56 14.00
CA ILE A 444 -22.13 -19.13 13.85
C ILE A 444 -20.81 -18.37 13.90
N THR A 445 -19.91 -18.69 14.83
CA THR A 445 -18.60 -18.05 14.93
C THR A 445 -17.72 -18.37 13.73
N LYS A 446 -17.68 -19.63 13.28
CA LYS A 446 -16.93 -20.03 12.06
C LYS A 446 -17.44 -19.35 10.79
N ALA A 447 -18.71 -18.95 10.76
CA ALA A 447 -19.33 -18.22 9.64
C ALA A 447 -19.18 -16.69 9.78
N HIS A 448 -18.20 -16.22 10.55
CA HIS A 448 -17.92 -14.79 10.81
C HIS A 448 -19.12 -14.01 11.37
N CYS A 449 -20.07 -14.72 11.99
CA CYS A 449 -21.23 -14.15 12.67
C CYS A 449 -20.99 -14.12 14.18
N ARG A 450 -21.85 -13.43 14.93
CA ARG A 450 -21.88 -13.42 16.39
C ARG A 450 -23.18 -14.02 16.89
N VAL A 451 -23.12 -14.82 17.95
CA VAL A 451 -24.34 -15.29 18.63
C VAL A 451 -25.01 -14.10 19.31
N GLY A 452 -26.26 -13.86 18.95
CA GLY A 452 -27.11 -12.82 19.54
C GLY A 452 -27.86 -13.31 20.77
N LYS A 453 -29.11 -12.83 20.94
CA LYS A 453 -29.98 -13.26 22.06
C LYS A 453 -30.33 -14.74 21.92
N VAL A 454 -30.19 -15.52 23.01
CA VAL A 454 -30.58 -16.90 23.08
C VAL A 454 -31.82 -16.98 24.00
N ARG A 455 -32.99 -17.21 23.40
CA ARG A 455 -34.26 -17.42 24.13
C ARG A 455 -34.56 -18.92 24.23
N ARG A 456 -35.25 -19.33 25.29
CA ARG A 456 -35.65 -20.71 25.49
C ARG A 456 -37.17 -20.85 25.46
N LYS A 457 -37.69 -21.80 24.68
CA LYS A 457 -39.13 -22.07 24.53
C LYS A 457 -39.40 -23.59 24.61
N ALA A 458 -40.57 -24.01 25.17
CA ALA A 458 -41.00 -25.38 25.07
C ALA A 458 -41.26 -25.78 23.60
N SER A 459 -40.99 -27.04 23.26
CA SER A 459 -41.23 -27.57 21.91
C SER A 459 -41.62 -29.03 21.99
N LYS A 460 -42.71 -29.41 21.31
CA LYS A 460 -43.18 -30.78 21.18
C LYS A 460 -42.34 -31.56 20.13
N THR A 461 -41.71 -30.86 19.18
CA THR A 461 -41.03 -31.46 18.01
C THR A 461 -39.50 -31.38 18.07
N VAL A 462 -38.94 -30.42 18.81
CA VAL A 462 -37.47 -30.23 18.90
C VAL A 462 -36.97 -30.69 20.26
N LYS A 463 -36.01 -31.63 20.29
CA LYS A 463 -35.38 -32.12 21.52
C LYS A 463 -34.77 -31.02 22.37
N ARG A 464 -34.78 -31.16 23.70
CA ARG A 464 -34.18 -30.24 24.67
C ARG A 464 -32.73 -29.88 24.29
N GLY A 465 -32.37 -28.58 24.38
CA GLY A 465 -31.04 -28.08 24.11
C GLY A 465 -30.72 -27.85 22.61
N ARG A 466 -31.67 -28.13 21.71
CA ARG A 466 -31.50 -27.90 20.28
C ARG A 466 -32.19 -26.61 19.81
N VAL A 467 -31.68 -26.03 18.74
CA VAL A 467 -32.19 -24.78 18.15
C VAL A 467 -33.53 -25.05 17.44
N ILE A 468 -34.58 -24.35 17.86
CA ILE A 468 -35.90 -24.36 17.23
C ILE A 468 -35.89 -23.46 16.00
N SER A 469 -35.41 -22.22 16.18
CA SER A 469 -35.36 -21.19 15.13
C SER A 469 -34.18 -20.25 15.30
N GLN A 470 -33.85 -19.59 14.22
CA GLN A 470 -32.79 -18.56 14.16
C GLN A 470 -33.27 -17.33 13.38
N ALA A 471 -32.71 -16.18 13.69
CA ALA A 471 -32.91 -14.94 12.96
C ALA A 471 -31.57 -14.15 12.92
N PRO A 472 -31.09 -13.75 11.75
CA PRO A 472 -31.67 -13.88 10.40
C PRO A 472 -31.78 -15.32 9.91
N ARG A 473 -32.53 -15.53 8.80
CA ARG A 473 -32.63 -16.86 8.15
C ARG A 473 -31.27 -17.30 7.62
N ALA A 474 -31.04 -18.60 7.55
CA ALA A 474 -29.86 -19.20 6.94
C ALA A 474 -29.68 -18.74 5.47
N GLY A 475 -28.42 -18.69 5.02
CA GLY A 475 -28.04 -18.29 3.67
C GLY A 475 -27.94 -16.77 3.44
N ARG A 476 -28.45 -15.95 4.36
CA ARG A 476 -28.32 -14.49 4.25
C ARG A 476 -26.89 -14.03 4.51
N THR A 477 -26.36 -13.19 3.64
CA THR A 477 -25.11 -12.46 3.87
C THR A 477 -25.38 -11.17 4.65
N ARG A 478 -24.59 -10.89 5.65
CA ARG A 478 -24.70 -9.74 6.57
C ARG A 478 -23.30 -9.19 6.85
N PRO A 479 -23.16 -7.94 7.32
CA PRO A 479 -21.87 -7.42 7.77
C PRO A 479 -21.19 -8.37 8.77
N ASN A 480 -19.86 -8.38 8.79
CA ASN A 480 -19.08 -9.20 9.71
C ASN A 480 -19.58 -9.04 11.16
N ARG A 481 -19.54 -10.14 11.93
CA ARG A 481 -20.02 -10.18 13.33
C ARG A 481 -21.51 -9.82 13.54
N SER A 482 -22.33 -9.83 12.50
CA SER A 482 -23.78 -9.67 12.64
C SER A 482 -24.37 -10.69 13.61
N LYS A 483 -25.30 -10.24 14.44
CA LYS A 483 -25.93 -11.08 15.46
C LYS A 483 -26.88 -12.10 14.84
N VAL A 484 -26.73 -13.38 15.20
CA VAL A 484 -27.70 -14.46 14.93
C VAL A 484 -28.39 -14.83 16.23
N ASN A 485 -29.66 -14.44 16.35
CA ASN A 485 -30.48 -14.75 17.51
C ASN A 485 -31.02 -16.19 17.41
N LEU A 486 -31.10 -16.88 18.53
CA LEU A 486 -31.50 -18.26 18.59
C LEU A 486 -32.71 -18.49 19.54
N VAL A 487 -33.61 -19.35 19.15
CA VAL A 487 -34.61 -19.92 20.05
C VAL A 487 -34.25 -21.39 20.27
N VAL A 488 -34.11 -21.82 21.54
CA VAL A 488 -33.63 -23.16 21.91
C VAL A 488 -34.73 -23.89 22.70
N SER A 489 -34.90 -25.16 22.43
CA SER A 489 -35.91 -25.99 23.08
C SER A 489 -35.60 -26.26 24.55
N ARG A 490 -36.61 -26.12 25.43
CA ARG A 490 -36.58 -26.60 26.81
C ARG A 490 -37.01 -28.07 26.92
N GLY A 491 -37.46 -28.69 25.80
CA GLY A 491 -38.16 -29.97 25.78
C GLY A 491 -39.68 -29.82 25.82
N ARG A 492 -40.39 -30.91 25.96
CA ARG A 492 -41.85 -30.90 26.16
C ARG A 492 -42.17 -30.24 27.52
N LYS A 493 -43.29 -29.48 27.57
CA LYS A 493 -43.98 -29.22 28.83
C LYS A 493 -44.64 -30.50 29.26
#